data_11dd387041629c87af0da6fc38abd484
#
_entry.id   11dd387041629c87af0da6fc38abd484
#
_cell.length_a   1.000
_cell.length_b   1.000
_cell.length_c   1.000
_cell.angle_alpha   90.00
_cell.angle_beta   90.00
_cell.angle_gamma   90.00
#
_symmetry.space_group_name_H-M   'P 1'
#
loop_
_entity.id
_entity.type
_entity.pdbx_description
1 polymer ?
#
loop_
_entity_poly.entity_id
_entity_poly.type
_entity_poly.pdbx_seq_one_letter_code
_entity_poly.pdbx_strand_id
1 'polypeptide(L)'
;LGFKVLPMFFSHIAFGQVFGFMFFFLLFLAAVTSSLSMLQPSMAFIEESVKIRRKFSTLMLGILAFFISGFVVFFSGGLKAMDTFDFWMGQVAIYIFAVVQICLFSWYFGAERGTRLARIGSQIRLPNFYVPLVKYITPVFLIAVFILWLAKDVFGILGSGEISPYILDIVGSETHPRN
;
A
#
# COMPACT_ATOMS: atom_id res chain seq x y z
N LEU A 1 -5.49 18.66 1.47
CA LEU A 1 -5.37 19.65 2.58
C LEU A 1 -3.92 20.06 2.80
N GLY A 2 -2.94 19.14 2.92
CA GLY A 2 -1.54 19.45 3.24
C GLY A 2 -0.86 20.43 2.27
N PHE A 3 -0.99 20.23 0.96
CA PHE A 3 -0.36 21.10 -0.06
C PHE A 3 -0.99 22.50 -0.21
N LYS A 4 -2.15 22.76 0.40
CA LYS A 4 -2.76 24.10 0.45
C LYS A 4 -2.49 24.79 1.79
N VAL A 5 -2.62 24.05 2.90
CA VAL A 5 -2.52 24.61 4.26
C VAL A 5 -1.07 24.88 4.66
N LEU A 6 -0.14 23.96 4.33
CA LEU A 6 1.26 24.13 4.71
C LEU A 6 1.96 25.34 4.06
N PRO A 7 1.83 25.60 2.74
CA PRO A 7 2.39 26.82 2.15
C PRO A 7 1.82 28.09 2.76
N MET A 8 0.52 28.10 3.07
CA MET A 8 -0.14 29.22 3.73
C MET A 8 0.40 29.43 5.15
N PHE A 9 0.64 28.36 5.89
CA PHE A 9 1.26 28.41 7.23
C PHE A 9 2.69 28.98 7.15
N PHE A 10 3.52 28.50 6.22
CA PHE A 10 4.88 29.01 6.05
C PHE A 10 4.93 30.47 5.60
N SER A 11 3.92 31.00 4.91
CA SER A 11 3.88 32.42 4.52
C SER A 11 3.73 33.39 5.70
N HIS A 12 3.29 32.90 6.87
CA HIS A 12 3.08 33.71 8.08
C HIS A 12 4.26 33.64 9.09
N ILE A 13 5.32 32.88 8.78
CA ILE A 13 6.48 32.71 9.66
C ILE A 13 7.68 33.48 9.10
N ALA A 14 8.48 34.11 9.99
CA ALA A 14 9.76 34.70 9.64
C ALA A 14 10.67 33.62 9.01
N PHE A 15 11.28 33.91 7.85
CA PHE A 15 12.02 32.93 7.04
C PHE A 15 11.19 31.74 6.52
N GLY A 16 9.86 31.83 6.46
CA GLY A 16 8.97 30.77 6.07
C GLY A 16 9.25 30.18 4.68
N GLN A 17 9.81 30.98 3.75
CA GLN A 17 10.22 30.48 2.43
C GLN A 17 11.34 29.46 2.51
N VAL A 18 12.33 29.66 3.38
CA VAL A 18 13.46 28.74 3.58
C VAL A 18 12.97 27.46 4.27
N PHE A 19 12.19 27.59 5.33
CA PHE A 19 11.60 26.44 6.02
C PHE A 19 10.64 25.66 5.13
N GLY A 20 9.83 26.34 4.34
CA GLY A 20 8.94 25.72 3.37
C GLY A 20 9.70 24.95 2.30
N PHE A 21 10.75 25.54 1.73
CA PHE A 21 11.62 24.85 0.78
C PHE A 21 12.26 23.59 1.38
N MET A 22 12.86 23.70 2.56
CA MET A 22 13.48 22.55 3.24
C MET A 22 12.46 21.45 3.52
N PHE A 23 11.27 21.82 3.99
CA PHE A 23 10.20 20.85 4.27
C PHE A 23 9.76 20.10 3.01
N PHE A 24 9.45 20.82 1.93
CA PHE A 24 9.02 20.17 0.68
C PHE A 24 10.15 19.38 0.00
N PHE A 25 11.40 19.85 0.15
CA PHE A 25 12.56 19.10 -0.33
C PHE A 25 12.76 17.78 0.43
N LEU A 26 12.64 17.79 1.76
CA LEU A 26 12.69 16.57 2.57
C LEU A 26 11.53 15.63 2.25
N LEU A 27 10.34 16.17 2.04
CA LEU A 27 9.16 15.40 1.65
C LEU A 27 9.36 14.76 0.27
N PHE A 28 9.95 15.47 -0.68
CA PHE A 28 10.33 14.94 -1.98
C PHE A 28 11.36 13.81 -1.85
N LEU A 29 12.41 13.98 -1.06
CA LEU A 29 13.40 12.93 -0.83
C LEU A 29 12.76 11.69 -0.17
N ALA A 30 11.88 11.89 0.81
CA ALA A 30 11.14 10.81 1.46
C ALA A 30 10.26 10.05 0.45
N ALA A 31 9.56 10.75 -0.43
CA ALA A 31 8.75 10.14 -1.47
C ALA A 31 9.58 9.33 -2.47
N VAL A 32 10.72 9.86 -2.92
CA VAL A 32 11.63 9.16 -3.84
C VAL A 32 12.19 7.90 -3.20
N THR A 33 12.69 7.98 -1.97
CA THR A 33 13.25 6.81 -1.28
C THR A 33 12.20 5.74 -1.02
N SER A 34 10.98 6.12 -0.63
CA SER A 34 9.86 5.22 -0.46
C SER A 34 9.47 4.52 -1.77
N SER A 35 9.37 5.27 -2.87
CA SER A 35 9.06 4.72 -4.20
C SER A 35 10.10 3.69 -4.65
N LEU A 36 11.40 3.99 -4.46
CA LEU A 36 12.49 3.08 -4.80
C LEU A 36 12.41 1.79 -3.97
N SER A 37 12.11 1.91 -2.67
CA SER A 37 11.97 0.75 -1.79
C SER A 37 10.81 -0.16 -2.20
N MET A 38 9.68 0.42 -2.62
CA MET A 38 8.51 -0.33 -3.09
C MET A 38 8.75 -1.02 -4.44
N LEU A 39 9.59 -0.46 -5.30
CA LEU A 39 9.96 -1.08 -6.58
C LEU A 39 10.96 -2.24 -6.43
N GLN A 40 11.68 -2.32 -5.32
CA GLN A 40 12.74 -3.31 -5.14
C GLN A 40 12.27 -4.77 -5.20
N PRO A 41 11.16 -5.19 -4.56
CA PRO A 41 10.64 -6.54 -4.70
C PRO A 41 10.23 -6.87 -6.14
N SER A 42 9.64 -5.92 -6.85
CA SER A 42 9.26 -6.09 -8.26
C SER A 42 10.48 -6.24 -9.16
N MET A 43 11.55 -5.48 -8.90
CA MET A 43 12.82 -5.64 -9.61
C MET A 43 13.41 -7.04 -9.37
N ALA A 44 13.49 -7.49 -8.13
CA ALA A 44 14.00 -8.81 -7.78
C ALA A 44 13.20 -9.92 -8.46
N PHE A 45 11.88 -9.81 -8.46
CA PHE A 45 11.00 -10.78 -9.14
C PHE A 45 11.29 -10.86 -10.64
N ILE A 46 11.45 -9.74 -11.33
CA ILE A 46 11.76 -9.71 -12.77
C ILE A 46 13.16 -10.28 -13.03
N GLU A 47 14.14 -9.93 -12.21
CA GLU A 47 15.51 -10.44 -12.32
C GLU A 47 15.55 -11.97 -12.20
N GLU A 48 14.83 -12.53 -11.25
CA GLU A 48 14.77 -13.99 -11.02
C GLU A 48 13.94 -14.73 -12.08
N SER A 49 12.77 -14.18 -12.44
CA SER A 49 11.83 -14.85 -13.34
C SER A 49 12.28 -14.79 -14.81
N VAL A 50 12.79 -13.65 -15.25
CA VAL A 50 13.13 -13.41 -16.67
C VAL A 50 14.66 -13.45 -16.91
N LYS A 51 15.46 -13.57 -15.85
CA LYS A 51 16.94 -13.60 -15.89
C LYS A 51 17.55 -12.39 -16.63
N ILE A 52 16.95 -11.23 -16.47
CA ILE A 52 17.37 -9.98 -17.09
C ILE A 52 18.35 -9.25 -16.15
N ARG A 53 19.28 -8.48 -16.74
CA ARG A 53 20.20 -7.66 -15.96
C ARG A 53 19.46 -6.56 -15.18
N ARG A 54 19.87 -6.31 -13.95
CA ARG A 54 19.27 -5.34 -13.03
C ARG A 54 19.03 -3.95 -13.67
N LYS A 55 19.97 -3.46 -14.48
CA LYS A 55 19.83 -2.17 -15.17
C LYS A 55 18.63 -2.13 -16.11
N PHE A 56 18.37 -3.22 -16.81
CA PHE A 56 17.25 -3.31 -17.75
C PHE A 56 15.92 -3.46 -17.02
N SER A 57 15.90 -4.24 -15.94
CA SER A 57 14.75 -4.39 -15.03
C SER A 57 14.32 -3.05 -14.44
N THR A 58 15.28 -2.28 -13.93
CA THR A 58 15.04 -0.94 -13.38
C THR A 58 14.51 0.02 -14.43
N LEU A 59 15.09 0.02 -15.64
CA LEU A 59 14.64 0.89 -16.72
C LEU A 59 13.22 0.55 -17.17
N MET A 60 12.92 -0.73 -17.32
CA MET A 60 11.59 -1.21 -17.73
C MET A 60 10.51 -0.82 -16.70
N LEU A 61 10.79 -1.06 -15.40
CA LEU A 61 9.88 -0.66 -14.35
C LEU A 61 9.74 0.85 -14.22
N GLY A 62 10.83 1.60 -14.38
CA GLY A 62 10.81 3.05 -14.36
C GLY A 62 9.97 3.64 -15.49
N ILE A 63 10.12 3.13 -16.71
CA ILE A 63 9.29 3.54 -17.85
C ILE A 63 7.82 3.19 -17.61
N LEU A 64 7.54 1.97 -17.14
CA LEU A 64 6.18 1.54 -16.84
C LEU A 64 5.53 2.43 -15.77
N ALA A 65 6.25 2.69 -14.67
CA ALA A 65 5.79 3.58 -13.61
C ALA A 65 5.54 5.01 -14.10
N PHE A 66 6.43 5.53 -14.97
CA PHE A 66 6.27 6.85 -15.57
C PHE A 66 4.99 6.95 -16.40
N PHE A 67 4.71 5.98 -17.26
CA PHE A 67 3.50 5.98 -18.09
C PHE A 67 2.24 5.82 -17.24
N ILE A 68 2.23 4.92 -16.25
CA ILE A 68 1.07 4.74 -15.36
C ILE A 68 0.82 6.01 -14.55
N SER A 69 1.87 6.60 -13.96
CA SER A 69 1.73 7.85 -13.21
C SER A 69 1.28 9.00 -14.10
N GLY A 70 1.82 9.11 -15.31
CA GLY A 70 1.39 10.11 -16.30
C GLY A 70 -0.07 9.95 -16.67
N PHE A 71 -0.52 8.72 -16.91
CA PHE A 71 -1.93 8.42 -17.17
C PHE A 71 -2.83 8.84 -16.01
N VAL A 72 -2.48 8.44 -14.78
CA VAL A 72 -3.25 8.82 -13.58
C VAL A 72 -3.32 10.33 -13.41
N VAL A 73 -2.21 11.06 -13.58
CA VAL A 73 -2.17 12.52 -13.46
C VAL A 73 -3.01 13.19 -14.55
N PHE A 74 -2.92 12.72 -15.80
CA PHE A 74 -3.65 13.31 -16.94
C PHE A 74 -5.17 13.12 -16.82
N PHE A 75 -5.61 11.93 -16.40
CA PHE A 75 -7.03 11.63 -16.25
C PHE A 75 -7.60 11.98 -14.87
N SER A 76 -6.77 12.43 -13.93
CA SER A 76 -7.19 12.79 -12.57
C SER A 76 -7.74 14.22 -12.54
N GLY A 77 -9.01 14.38 -12.86
CA GLY A 77 -9.73 15.63 -12.64
C GLY A 77 -9.87 15.95 -11.15
N GLY A 78 -8.82 16.51 -10.53
CA GLY A 78 -8.86 16.94 -9.12
C GLY A 78 -8.55 15.87 -8.09
N LEU A 79 -7.56 15.00 -8.32
CA LEU A 79 -7.09 13.92 -7.43
C LEU A 79 -8.05 12.72 -7.27
N LYS A 80 -9.24 12.73 -7.85
CA LYS A 80 -10.22 11.64 -7.73
C LYS A 80 -9.69 10.29 -8.22
N ALA A 81 -8.97 10.27 -9.33
CA ALA A 81 -8.39 9.03 -9.85
C ALA A 81 -7.32 8.49 -8.90
N MET A 82 -6.50 9.37 -8.31
CA MET A 82 -5.49 8.97 -7.33
C MET A 82 -6.13 8.37 -6.07
N ASP A 83 -7.17 9.00 -5.54
CA ASP A 83 -7.91 8.51 -4.37
C ASP A 83 -8.58 7.15 -4.66
N THR A 84 -9.13 6.96 -5.87
CA THR A 84 -9.71 5.68 -6.29
C THR A 84 -8.65 4.59 -6.42
N PHE A 85 -7.50 4.89 -7.00
CA PHE A 85 -6.39 3.95 -7.08
C PHE A 85 -5.84 3.59 -5.69
N ASP A 86 -5.70 4.57 -4.80
CA ASP A 86 -5.25 4.35 -3.43
C ASP A 86 -6.22 3.44 -2.67
N PHE A 87 -7.52 3.66 -2.81
CA PHE A 87 -8.53 2.79 -2.19
C PHE A 87 -8.43 1.35 -2.70
N TRP A 88 -8.45 1.14 -4.02
CA TRP A 88 -8.46 -0.22 -4.57
C TRP A 88 -7.13 -0.94 -4.46
N MET A 89 -6.02 -0.28 -4.78
CA MET A 89 -4.69 -0.89 -4.76
C MET A 89 -4.02 -0.76 -3.39
N GLY A 90 -4.13 0.39 -2.74
CA GLY A 90 -3.49 0.66 -1.47
C GLY A 90 -4.21 0.02 -0.27
N GLN A 91 -5.52 -0.13 -0.32
CA GLN A 91 -6.26 -0.72 0.79
C GLN A 91 -6.74 -2.13 0.48
N VAL A 92 -7.56 -2.32 -0.56
CA VAL A 92 -8.18 -3.63 -0.85
C VAL A 92 -7.15 -4.66 -1.32
N ALA A 93 -6.38 -4.34 -2.35
CA ALA A 93 -5.44 -5.29 -2.95
C ALA A 93 -4.32 -5.69 -1.98
N ILE A 94 -3.73 -4.73 -1.26
CA ILE A 94 -2.67 -5.03 -0.28
C ILE A 94 -3.19 -5.98 0.81
N TYR A 95 -4.42 -5.77 1.28
CA TYR A 95 -5.02 -6.64 2.29
C TYR A 95 -5.25 -8.07 1.76
N ILE A 96 -5.78 -8.21 0.55
CA ILE A 96 -5.96 -9.52 -0.10
C ILE A 96 -4.61 -10.22 -0.25
N PHE A 97 -3.58 -9.51 -0.73
CA PHE A 97 -2.23 -10.08 -0.86
C PHE A 97 -1.65 -10.49 0.49
N ALA A 98 -1.84 -9.70 1.54
CA ALA A 98 -1.37 -10.05 2.88
C ALA A 98 -2.05 -11.34 3.39
N VAL A 99 -3.36 -11.48 3.21
CA VAL A 99 -4.10 -12.69 3.59
C VAL A 99 -3.61 -13.91 2.79
N VAL A 100 -3.48 -13.77 1.47
CA VAL A 100 -2.98 -14.85 0.61
C VAL A 100 -1.56 -15.25 1.01
N GLN A 101 -0.68 -14.29 1.24
CA GLN A 101 0.71 -14.54 1.61
C GLN A 101 0.82 -15.25 2.96
N ILE A 102 0.04 -14.84 3.96
CA ILE A 102 0.07 -15.50 5.27
C ILE A 102 -0.51 -16.91 5.21
N CYS A 103 -1.57 -17.13 4.42
CA CYS A 103 -2.13 -18.46 4.21
C CYS A 103 -1.14 -19.40 3.50
N LEU A 104 -0.49 -18.93 2.45
CA LEU A 104 0.54 -19.68 1.73
C LEU A 104 1.73 -20.00 2.64
N PHE A 105 2.20 -19.03 3.41
CA PHE A 105 3.31 -19.25 4.34
C PHE A 105 2.93 -20.21 5.46
N SER A 106 1.76 -20.05 6.06
CA SER A 106 1.34 -20.82 7.23
C SER A 106 0.96 -22.26 6.90
N TRP A 107 0.24 -22.47 5.78
CA TRP A 107 -0.37 -23.76 5.46
C TRP A 107 0.37 -24.50 4.36
N TYR A 108 0.76 -23.83 3.27
CA TYR A 108 1.43 -24.47 2.14
C TYR A 108 2.93 -24.66 2.40
N PHE A 109 3.64 -23.58 2.73
CA PHE A 109 5.08 -23.66 3.05
C PHE A 109 5.35 -24.34 4.39
N GLY A 110 4.46 -24.12 5.35
CA GLY A 110 4.52 -24.62 6.72
C GLY A 110 5.32 -23.71 7.65
N ALA A 111 4.62 -23.13 8.63
CA ALA A 111 5.22 -22.24 9.63
C ALA A 111 6.40 -22.87 10.40
N GLU A 112 6.42 -24.22 10.52
CA GLU A 112 7.53 -24.97 11.15
C GLU A 112 8.81 -24.93 10.32
N ARG A 113 8.70 -25.01 8.99
CA ARG A 113 9.85 -24.88 8.09
C ARG A 113 10.40 -23.47 8.11
N GLY A 114 9.51 -22.47 8.07
CA GLY A 114 9.88 -21.06 8.16
C GLY A 114 10.63 -20.75 9.46
N THR A 115 10.12 -21.20 10.60
CA THR A 115 10.80 -21.04 11.90
C THR A 115 12.12 -21.80 11.99
N ARG A 116 12.23 -22.93 11.36
CA ARG A 116 13.50 -23.69 11.31
C ARG A 116 14.56 -22.92 10.51
N LEU A 117 14.18 -22.35 9.36
CA LEU A 117 15.08 -21.54 8.54
C LEU A 117 15.47 -20.24 9.26
N ALA A 118 14.54 -19.59 9.95
CA ALA A 118 14.81 -18.39 10.73
C ALA A 118 15.74 -18.65 11.94
N ARG A 119 15.79 -19.89 12.46
CA ARG A 119 16.71 -20.28 13.53
C ARG A 119 18.15 -20.47 13.05
N ILE A 120 18.36 -20.68 11.76
CA ILE A 120 19.71 -20.85 11.20
C ILE A 120 20.42 -19.50 11.22
N GLY A 121 21.45 -19.35 12.05
CA GLY A 121 22.20 -18.09 12.21
C GLY A 121 21.58 -17.07 13.17
N SER A 122 20.45 -17.38 13.81
CA SER A 122 19.81 -16.51 14.79
C SER A 122 20.43 -16.67 16.18
N GLN A 123 20.82 -15.56 16.80
CA GLN A 123 21.28 -15.54 18.19
C GLN A 123 20.12 -15.68 19.20
N ILE A 124 18.91 -15.30 18.79
CA ILE A 124 17.71 -15.33 19.64
C ILE A 124 16.87 -16.55 19.26
N ARG A 125 16.61 -17.42 20.23
CA ARG A 125 15.75 -18.60 20.03
C ARG A 125 14.29 -18.17 20.00
N LEU A 126 13.61 -18.42 18.88
CA LEU A 126 12.16 -18.24 18.76
C LEU A 126 11.44 -19.21 19.71
N PRO A 127 10.55 -18.71 20.58
CA PRO A 127 9.79 -19.56 21.51
C PRO A 127 8.81 -20.47 20.75
N ASN A 128 8.47 -21.61 21.35
CA ASN A 128 7.65 -22.64 20.70
C ASN A 128 6.20 -22.19 20.41
N PHE A 129 5.69 -21.18 21.11
CA PHE A 129 4.33 -20.65 20.86
C PHE A 129 4.24 -19.83 19.58
N TYR A 130 5.38 -19.45 18.97
CA TYR A 130 5.40 -18.67 17.73
C TYR A 130 4.78 -19.44 16.54
N VAL A 131 5.05 -20.74 16.47
CA VAL A 131 4.53 -21.60 15.38
C VAL A 131 3.00 -21.64 15.36
N PRO A 132 2.29 -22.01 16.44
CA PRO A 132 0.82 -21.99 16.42
C PRO A 132 0.23 -20.60 16.25
N LEU A 133 0.89 -19.56 16.74
CA LEU A 133 0.48 -18.18 16.57
C LEU A 133 0.43 -17.79 15.09
N VAL A 134 1.52 -18.03 14.36
CA VAL A 134 1.60 -17.73 12.92
C VAL A 134 0.70 -18.63 12.10
N LYS A 135 0.53 -19.90 12.50
CA LYS A 135 -0.23 -20.90 11.75
C LYS A 135 -1.75 -20.71 11.84
N TYR A 136 -2.25 -20.28 13.00
CA TYR A 136 -3.70 -20.22 13.25
C TYR A 136 -4.17 -18.82 13.62
N ILE A 137 -3.53 -18.18 14.58
CA ILE A 137 -4.01 -16.89 15.12
C ILE A 137 -3.86 -15.78 14.08
N THR A 138 -2.70 -15.67 13.43
CA THR A 138 -2.44 -14.59 12.47
C THR A 138 -3.37 -14.63 11.24
N PRO A 139 -3.58 -15.78 10.55
CA PRO A 139 -4.51 -15.85 9.43
C PRO A 139 -5.95 -15.53 9.84
N VAL A 140 -6.41 -16.11 10.96
CA VAL A 140 -7.78 -15.88 11.47
C VAL A 140 -7.99 -14.42 11.82
N PHE A 141 -7.02 -13.80 12.52
CA PHE A 141 -7.08 -12.40 12.89
C PHE A 141 -7.11 -11.48 11.66
N LEU A 142 -6.24 -11.72 10.67
CA LEU A 142 -6.25 -10.94 9.43
C LEU A 142 -7.56 -11.09 8.67
N ILE A 143 -8.07 -12.31 8.52
CA ILE A 143 -9.35 -12.53 7.84
C ILE A 143 -10.50 -11.85 8.60
N ALA A 144 -10.53 -11.95 9.92
CA ALA A 144 -11.55 -11.29 10.74
C ALA A 144 -11.52 -9.77 10.60
N VAL A 145 -10.33 -9.17 10.70
CA VAL A 145 -10.16 -7.72 10.50
C VAL A 145 -10.57 -7.30 9.09
N PHE A 146 -10.22 -8.08 8.07
CA PHE A 146 -10.61 -7.79 6.68
C PHE A 146 -12.12 -7.84 6.49
N ILE A 147 -12.80 -8.85 7.04
CA ILE A 147 -14.26 -8.97 6.96
C ILE A 147 -14.93 -7.81 7.70
N LEU A 148 -14.44 -7.45 8.88
CA LEU A 148 -14.97 -6.33 9.66
C LEU A 148 -14.78 -4.99 8.94
N TRP A 149 -13.61 -4.79 8.32
CA TRP A 149 -13.33 -3.61 7.52
C TRP A 149 -14.24 -3.55 6.28
N LEU A 150 -14.38 -4.66 5.54
CA LEU A 150 -15.31 -4.77 4.42
C LEU A 150 -16.76 -4.46 4.85
N ALA A 151 -17.22 -5.03 5.95
CA ALA A 151 -18.57 -4.82 6.46
C ALA A 151 -18.81 -3.36 6.87
N LYS A 152 -17.80 -2.69 7.42
CA LYS A 152 -17.89 -1.31 7.86
C LYS A 152 -17.73 -0.30 6.71
N ASP A 153 -16.59 -0.37 6.01
CA ASP A 153 -16.18 0.69 5.08
C ASP A 153 -16.68 0.45 3.64
N VAL A 154 -16.94 -0.81 3.28
CA VAL A 154 -17.44 -1.16 1.94
C VAL A 154 -18.96 -1.26 1.93
N PHE A 155 -19.53 -2.03 2.84
CA PHE A 155 -20.98 -2.28 2.89
C PHE A 155 -21.75 -1.37 3.85
N GLY A 156 -21.07 -0.57 4.69
CA GLY A 156 -21.71 0.33 5.64
C GLY A 156 -22.55 -0.35 6.74
N ILE A 157 -22.45 -1.69 6.90
CA ILE A 157 -23.34 -2.47 7.79
C ILE A 157 -23.10 -2.17 9.27
N LEU A 158 -21.86 -1.89 9.65
CA LEU A 158 -21.42 -1.65 11.04
C LEU A 158 -21.11 -0.17 11.35
N GLY A 159 -21.35 0.75 10.42
CA GLY A 159 -21.02 2.16 10.57
C GLY A 159 -22.22 3.09 10.41
N SER A 160 -22.01 4.22 9.79
CA SER A 160 -23.03 5.26 9.52
C SER A 160 -24.12 4.86 8.52
N GLY A 161 -24.12 3.62 8.02
CA GLY A 161 -25.07 3.16 7.01
C GLY A 161 -24.80 3.67 5.60
N GLU A 162 -23.73 4.42 5.40
CA GLU A 162 -23.32 4.91 4.08
C GLU A 162 -22.31 3.96 3.45
N ILE A 163 -22.66 3.49 2.25
CA ILE A 163 -21.75 2.70 1.41
C ILE A 163 -20.63 3.61 0.94
N SER A 164 -19.40 3.07 0.87
CA SER A 164 -18.25 3.84 0.41
C SER A 164 -18.55 4.53 -0.95
N PRO A 165 -18.24 5.84 -1.09
CA PRO A 165 -18.47 6.58 -2.33
C PRO A 165 -17.75 5.95 -3.53
N TYR A 166 -16.64 5.26 -3.31
CA TYR A 166 -15.90 4.56 -4.36
C TYR A 166 -16.65 3.35 -4.95
N ILE A 167 -17.58 2.77 -4.19
CA ILE A 167 -18.44 1.66 -4.65
C ILE A 167 -19.67 2.22 -5.33
N LEU A 168 -20.25 3.28 -4.81
CA LEU A 168 -21.38 3.97 -5.43
C LEU A 168 -21.04 4.46 -6.83
N ASP A 169 -19.82 4.95 -7.05
CA ASP A 169 -19.33 5.36 -8.37
C ASP A 169 -19.23 4.19 -9.38
N ILE A 170 -18.93 2.97 -8.90
CA ILE A 170 -18.85 1.77 -9.77
C ILE A 170 -20.23 1.18 -10.04
N VAL A 171 -21.09 1.11 -9.03
CA VAL A 171 -22.43 0.53 -9.14
C VAL A 171 -23.40 1.45 -9.91
N GLY A 172 -23.00 2.70 -10.16
CA GLY A 172 -23.79 3.62 -10.98
C GLY A 172 -25.13 4.01 -10.33
N SER A 173 -25.18 4.07 -8.99
CA SER A 173 -26.39 4.56 -8.33
C SER A 173 -26.52 6.07 -8.60
N GLU A 174 -27.56 6.43 -9.33
CA GLU A 174 -27.89 7.80 -9.80
C GLU A 174 -28.21 8.81 -8.68
N THR A 175 -27.81 8.55 -7.44
CA THR A 175 -28.20 9.35 -6.28
C THR A 175 -27.24 10.50 -5.96
N HIS A 176 -26.18 10.71 -6.75
CA HIS A 176 -25.33 11.88 -6.59
C HIS A 176 -25.40 12.76 -7.84
N PRO A 177 -26.04 13.96 -7.78
CA PRO A 177 -25.96 14.91 -8.86
C PRO A 177 -24.50 15.33 -9.07
N ARG A 178 -24.02 15.17 -10.29
CA ARG A 178 -22.71 15.67 -10.73
C ARG A 178 -22.72 17.19 -10.62
N ASN A 179 -22.08 17.75 -9.63
CA ASN A 179 -21.69 19.15 -9.58
C ASN A 179 -20.20 19.28 -9.85
#